data_e65631c497b8e5f66abe692084c5bd09
#
_entry.id   e65631c497b8e5f66abe692084c5bd09
#
_cell.length_a   1.000
_cell.length_b   1.000
_cell.length_c   1.000
_cell.angle_alpha   90.00
_cell.angle_beta   90.00
_cell.angle_gamma   90.00
#
_symmetry.space_group_name_H-M   'P 1'
#
loop_
_entity.id
_entity.type
_entity.pdbx_description
1 polymer ?
#
loop_
_entity_poly.entity_id
_entity_poly.type
_entity_poly.pdbx_seq_one_letter_code
_entity_poly.pdbx_strand_id
1 'polypeptide(L)'
;MTINSLYGLYLISDESLIDQEKYFEYLDHVLSAGPKIFQLRIKNSSEKEILYKSKELRKITKKHNVIFIINDYPEIVSKVNADGLHIGKYDMDIEKCFNIIGNNKILGVSCYGDLERVNYYVNKSVSYIAIGTPYFTKTKPDREPTSLDTMIRAVSLRKNIPIFAIGGIEIDNVNEIMR
;
A
#
# COMPACT_ATOMS: atom_id res chain seq x y z
N MET A 1 8.02 5.43 -14.23
CA MET A 1 6.63 5.87 -13.94
C MET A 1 6.69 7.24 -13.30
N THR A 2 5.87 8.17 -13.71
CA THR A 2 5.78 9.50 -13.07
C THR A 2 4.90 9.38 -11.82
N ILE A 3 5.25 10.05 -10.74
CA ILE A 3 4.50 10.11 -9.45
C ILE A 3 3.02 10.50 -9.69
N ASN A 4 2.73 11.30 -10.72
CA ASN A 4 1.38 11.69 -11.11
C ASN A 4 0.46 10.54 -11.59
N SER A 5 0.96 9.31 -11.71
CA SER A 5 0.16 8.13 -12.08
C SER A 5 -0.39 7.34 -10.88
N LEU A 6 -0.04 7.71 -9.65
CA LEU A 6 -0.48 7.02 -8.43
C LEU A 6 -1.78 7.64 -7.92
N TYR A 7 -2.93 7.10 -8.34
CA TYR A 7 -4.28 7.54 -7.95
C TYR A 7 -5.28 6.39 -8.11
N GLY A 8 -6.48 6.58 -7.62
CA GLY A 8 -7.58 5.62 -7.77
C GLY A 8 -7.61 4.55 -6.69
N LEU A 9 -8.24 3.43 -6.99
CA LEU A 9 -8.43 2.35 -6.02
C LEU A 9 -7.11 1.61 -5.76
N TYR A 10 -6.76 1.53 -4.49
CA TYR A 10 -5.60 0.82 -3.97
C TYR A 10 -6.06 -0.36 -3.12
N LEU A 11 -5.91 -1.57 -3.63
CA LEU A 11 -6.25 -2.80 -2.93
C LEU A 11 -5.07 -3.35 -2.15
N ILE A 12 -5.36 -3.94 -0.98
CA ILE A 12 -4.38 -4.63 -0.14
C ILE A 12 -4.91 -6.03 0.16
N SER A 13 -4.07 -7.05 -0.02
CA SER A 13 -4.45 -8.40 0.38
C SER A 13 -4.51 -8.54 1.90
N ASP A 14 -5.49 -9.27 2.38
CA ASP A 14 -5.56 -9.79 3.74
C ASP A 14 -5.74 -11.31 3.66
N GLU A 15 -4.70 -12.03 4.08
CA GLU A 15 -4.65 -13.49 3.98
C GLU A 15 -5.76 -14.20 4.77
N SER A 16 -6.31 -13.53 5.79
CA SER A 16 -7.41 -14.07 6.59
C SER A 16 -8.76 -14.02 5.87
N LEU A 17 -8.88 -13.23 4.82
CA LEU A 17 -10.12 -13.02 4.06
C LEU A 17 -10.15 -13.79 2.74
N ILE A 18 -9.05 -14.43 2.35
CA ILE A 18 -8.92 -15.10 1.05
C ILE A 18 -8.80 -16.60 1.26
N ASP A 19 -9.66 -17.37 0.61
CA ASP A 19 -9.59 -18.82 0.55
C ASP A 19 -8.26 -19.24 -0.09
N GLN A 20 -7.43 -19.96 0.66
CA GLN A 20 -6.08 -20.33 0.24
C GLN A 20 -6.07 -21.36 -0.91
N GLU A 21 -7.11 -22.17 -1.07
CA GLU A 21 -7.23 -23.13 -2.18
C GLU A 21 -7.48 -22.41 -3.51
N LYS A 22 -8.20 -21.28 -3.48
CA LYS A 22 -8.57 -20.46 -4.66
C LYS A 22 -7.84 -19.12 -4.71
N TYR A 23 -6.75 -18.97 -3.96
CA TYR A 23 -6.07 -17.71 -3.72
C TYR A 23 -5.76 -16.93 -5.00
N PHE A 24 -5.12 -17.55 -5.98
CA PHE A 24 -4.73 -16.89 -7.22
C PHE A 24 -5.91 -16.67 -8.17
N GLU A 25 -6.84 -17.59 -8.23
CA GLU A 25 -8.08 -17.45 -9.02
C GLU A 25 -8.91 -16.27 -8.52
N TYR A 26 -9.10 -16.18 -7.20
CA TYR A 26 -9.80 -15.07 -6.57
C TYR A 26 -9.13 -13.73 -6.85
N LEU A 27 -7.80 -13.64 -6.67
CA LEU A 27 -7.08 -12.40 -6.93
C LEU A 27 -7.00 -12.04 -8.42
N ASP A 28 -6.93 -13.02 -9.33
CA ASP A 28 -7.02 -12.77 -10.76
C ASP A 28 -8.39 -12.15 -11.12
N HIS A 29 -9.47 -12.70 -10.56
CA HIS A 29 -10.81 -12.14 -10.74
C HIS A 29 -10.93 -10.71 -10.17
N VAL A 30 -10.50 -10.48 -8.93
CA VAL A 30 -10.54 -9.15 -8.29
C VAL A 30 -9.73 -8.12 -9.07
N LEU A 31 -8.52 -8.48 -9.53
CA LEU A 31 -7.65 -7.57 -10.26
C LEU A 31 -8.15 -7.29 -11.69
N SER A 32 -8.98 -8.17 -12.25
CA SER A 32 -9.64 -7.92 -13.54
C SER A 32 -10.65 -6.76 -13.51
N ALA A 33 -11.13 -6.39 -12.31
CA ALA A 33 -11.97 -5.19 -12.11
C ALA A 33 -11.21 -3.87 -12.29
N GLY A 34 -9.87 -3.90 -12.47
CA GLY A 34 -9.06 -2.74 -12.84
C GLY A 34 -8.69 -1.79 -11.70
N PRO A 35 -8.39 -2.26 -10.46
CA PRO A 35 -7.80 -1.38 -9.46
C PRO A 35 -6.48 -0.84 -9.98
N LYS A 36 -6.09 0.35 -9.55
CA LYS A 36 -4.84 0.96 -10.02
C LYS A 36 -3.61 0.35 -9.39
N ILE A 37 -3.71 0.05 -8.09
CA ILE A 37 -2.59 -0.46 -7.29
C ILE A 37 -3.07 -1.67 -6.50
N PHE A 38 -2.22 -2.69 -6.41
CA PHE A 38 -2.41 -3.84 -5.53
C PHE A 38 -1.18 -4.04 -4.66
N GLN A 39 -1.39 -4.17 -3.35
CA GLN A 39 -0.34 -4.48 -2.38
C GLN A 39 -0.51 -5.90 -1.85
N LEU A 40 0.52 -6.71 -2.00
CA LEU A 40 0.64 -7.98 -1.30
C LEU A 40 1.11 -7.71 0.14
N ARG A 41 0.24 -8.01 1.10
CA ARG A 41 0.54 -7.90 2.52
C ARG A 41 0.33 -9.24 3.20
N ILE A 42 1.42 -9.96 3.43
CA ILE A 42 1.44 -11.23 4.15
C ILE A 42 2.17 -11.01 5.48
N LYS A 43 1.55 -11.47 6.57
CA LYS A 43 2.17 -11.56 7.89
C LYS A 43 2.17 -13.02 8.32
N ASN A 44 3.17 -13.42 9.07
CA ASN A 44 3.26 -14.76 9.66
C ASN A 44 3.43 -15.91 8.63
N SER A 45 4.07 -15.66 7.49
CA SER A 45 4.44 -16.69 6.52
C SER A 45 5.96 -16.76 6.34
N SER A 46 6.45 -17.88 5.84
CA SER A 46 7.86 -18.04 5.50
C SER A 46 8.25 -17.17 4.29
N GLU A 47 9.52 -16.73 4.23
CA GLU A 47 10.03 -15.97 3.08
C GLU A 47 9.84 -16.75 1.77
N LYS A 48 9.97 -18.08 1.81
CA LYS A 48 9.74 -18.96 0.65
C LYS A 48 8.31 -18.87 0.13
N GLU A 49 7.33 -18.86 1.02
CA GLU A 49 5.91 -18.72 0.67
C GLU A 49 5.60 -17.34 0.12
N ILE A 50 6.10 -16.28 0.78
CA ILE A 50 5.92 -14.90 0.32
C ILE A 50 6.53 -14.73 -1.08
N LEU A 51 7.73 -15.28 -1.31
CA LEU A 51 8.39 -15.24 -2.62
C LEU A 51 7.58 -15.99 -3.69
N TYR A 52 7.03 -17.16 -3.35
CA TYR A 52 6.19 -17.94 -4.27
C TYR A 52 4.93 -17.15 -4.65
N LYS A 53 4.17 -16.68 -3.68
CA LYS A 53 2.96 -15.87 -3.92
C LYS A 53 3.29 -14.60 -4.70
N SER A 54 4.39 -13.93 -4.38
CA SER A 54 4.83 -12.73 -5.11
C SER A 54 5.12 -13.00 -6.57
N LYS A 55 5.75 -14.13 -6.91
CA LYS A 55 6.03 -14.52 -8.31
C LYS A 55 4.75 -14.74 -9.10
N GLU A 56 3.78 -15.47 -8.55
CA GLU A 56 2.51 -15.73 -9.24
C GLU A 56 1.68 -14.43 -9.37
N LEU A 57 1.58 -13.64 -8.31
CA LEU A 57 0.87 -12.36 -8.33
C LEU A 57 1.51 -11.35 -9.29
N ARG A 58 2.84 -11.39 -9.46
CA ARG A 58 3.49 -10.54 -10.47
C ARG A 58 3.02 -10.84 -11.89
N LYS A 59 2.73 -12.09 -12.22
CA LYS A 59 2.16 -12.47 -13.53
C LYS A 59 0.73 -11.91 -13.67
N ILE A 60 -0.08 -12.07 -12.64
CA ILE A 60 -1.48 -11.61 -12.61
C ILE A 60 -1.55 -10.08 -12.71
N THR A 61 -0.76 -9.36 -11.90
CA THR A 61 -0.74 -7.90 -11.94
C THR A 61 -0.28 -7.33 -13.28
N LYS A 62 0.68 -7.98 -13.94
CA LYS A 62 1.09 -7.63 -15.31
C LYS A 62 -0.04 -7.87 -16.33
N LYS A 63 -0.74 -9.00 -16.23
CA LYS A 63 -1.88 -9.35 -17.10
C LYS A 63 -2.96 -8.26 -17.07
N HIS A 64 -3.25 -7.71 -15.89
CA HIS A 64 -4.28 -6.69 -15.68
C HIS A 64 -3.75 -5.25 -15.67
N ASN A 65 -2.46 -5.04 -15.94
CA ASN A 65 -1.81 -3.71 -15.91
C ASN A 65 -1.99 -2.98 -14.57
N VAL A 66 -1.92 -3.72 -13.46
CA VAL A 66 -2.03 -3.22 -12.08
C VAL A 66 -0.63 -3.01 -11.50
N ILE A 67 -0.40 -1.88 -10.84
CA ILE A 67 0.85 -1.59 -10.12
C ILE A 67 0.96 -2.55 -8.94
N PHE A 68 2.08 -3.29 -8.85
CA PHE A 68 2.32 -4.29 -7.83
C PHE A 68 3.28 -3.80 -6.75
N ILE A 69 2.77 -3.66 -5.53
CA ILE A 69 3.52 -3.26 -4.34
C ILE A 69 3.66 -4.46 -3.39
N ILE A 70 4.82 -4.62 -2.77
CA ILE A 70 5.06 -5.62 -1.72
C ILE A 70 5.25 -4.88 -0.40
N ASN A 71 4.60 -5.37 0.66
CA ASN A 71 4.71 -4.81 1.99
C ASN A 71 5.90 -5.43 2.74
N ASP A 72 6.75 -4.62 3.37
CA ASP A 72 7.83 -4.95 4.32
C ASP A 72 9.03 -5.76 3.78
N TYR A 73 9.01 -6.32 2.58
CA TYR A 73 10.06 -7.23 2.07
C TYR A 73 10.79 -6.67 0.84
N PRO A 74 11.78 -5.76 1.01
CA PRO A 74 12.51 -5.14 -0.10
C PRO A 74 13.28 -6.13 -0.97
N GLU A 75 13.84 -7.20 -0.40
CA GLU A 75 14.55 -8.24 -1.14
C GLU A 75 13.62 -8.99 -2.10
N ILE A 76 12.36 -9.20 -1.70
CA ILE A 76 11.36 -9.84 -2.55
C ILE A 76 10.94 -8.91 -3.68
N VAL A 77 10.80 -7.58 -3.41
CA VAL A 77 10.56 -6.59 -4.49
C VAL A 77 11.57 -6.74 -5.61
N SER A 78 12.86 -6.83 -5.26
CA SER A 78 13.94 -7.00 -6.23
C SER A 78 13.89 -8.35 -6.93
N LYS A 79 13.71 -9.45 -6.17
CA LYS A 79 13.68 -10.83 -6.72
C LYS A 79 12.56 -11.06 -7.74
N VAL A 80 11.38 -10.42 -7.57
CA VAL A 80 10.23 -10.61 -8.48
C VAL A 80 10.01 -9.43 -9.42
N ASN A 81 10.87 -8.42 -9.33
CA ASN A 81 10.74 -7.17 -10.07
C ASN A 81 9.34 -6.55 -9.89
N ALA A 82 8.87 -6.45 -8.63
CA ALA A 82 7.67 -5.70 -8.30
C ALA A 82 7.86 -4.21 -8.60
N ASP A 83 6.77 -3.46 -8.72
CA ASP A 83 6.83 -2.03 -9.06
C ASP A 83 7.27 -1.18 -7.87
N GLY A 84 7.06 -1.67 -6.63
CA GLY A 84 7.49 -0.96 -5.44
C GLY A 84 7.34 -1.70 -4.12
N LEU A 85 7.70 -0.97 -3.07
CA LEU A 85 7.69 -1.37 -1.67
C LEU A 85 6.75 -0.46 -0.87
N HIS A 86 6.09 -1.00 0.14
CA HIS A 86 5.40 -0.23 1.18
C HIS A 86 5.99 -0.55 2.54
N ILE A 87 6.26 0.48 3.36
CA ILE A 87 6.83 0.33 4.71
C ILE A 87 5.96 1.03 5.77
N GLY A 88 5.96 0.48 6.98
CA GLY A 88 5.27 1.00 8.15
C GLY A 88 6.16 1.82 9.08
N LYS A 89 5.79 1.86 10.39
CA LYS A 89 6.46 2.73 11.38
C LYS A 89 7.81 2.19 11.85
N TYR A 90 7.93 0.89 11.95
CA TYR A 90 9.07 0.19 12.56
C TYR A 90 9.92 -0.55 11.54
N ASP A 91 9.67 -0.28 10.26
CA ASP A 91 10.35 -0.94 9.17
C ASP A 91 11.68 -0.24 8.82
N MET A 92 12.32 -0.75 7.78
CA MET A 92 13.62 -0.29 7.33
C MET A 92 13.64 1.20 6.96
N ASP A 93 14.76 1.85 7.17
CA ASP A 93 15.02 3.23 6.73
C ASP A 93 14.92 3.37 5.20
N ILE A 94 14.48 4.56 4.74
CA ILE A 94 14.25 4.87 3.31
C ILE A 94 15.50 4.62 2.46
N GLU A 95 16.67 5.08 2.91
CA GLU A 95 17.90 4.96 2.13
C GLU A 95 18.30 3.49 1.99
N LYS A 96 18.14 2.70 3.07
CA LYS A 96 18.36 1.25 3.01
C LYS A 96 17.37 0.57 2.07
N CYS A 97 16.10 1.00 2.07
CA CYS A 97 15.12 0.48 1.12
C CYS A 97 15.58 0.71 -0.32
N PHE A 98 15.93 1.95 -0.69
CA PHE A 98 16.36 2.26 -2.04
C PHE A 98 17.67 1.56 -2.46
N ASN A 99 18.58 1.32 -1.53
CA ASN A 99 19.78 0.53 -1.80
C ASN A 99 19.47 -0.91 -2.23
N ILE A 100 18.33 -1.46 -1.77
CA ILE A 100 17.91 -2.82 -2.11
C ILE A 100 17.02 -2.85 -3.35
N ILE A 101 15.98 -1.97 -3.39
CA ILE A 101 14.99 -2.02 -4.47
C ILE A 101 15.36 -1.20 -5.71
N GLY A 102 16.29 -0.25 -5.57
CA GLY A 102 16.69 0.71 -6.62
C GLY A 102 15.85 2.00 -6.61
N ASN A 103 16.46 3.11 -7.01
CA ASN A 103 15.89 4.46 -6.96
C ASN A 103 14.73 4.70 -7.95
N ASN A 104 14.51 3.81 -8.89
CA ASN A 104 13.44 3.89 -9.89
C ASN A 104 12.14 3.15 -9.48
N LYS A 105 12.13 2.58 -8.27
CA LYS A 105 10.98 1.87 -7.72
C LYS A 105 10.08 2.80 -6.91
N ILE A 106 8.81 2.44 -6.82
CA ILE A 106 7.84 3.12 -5.97
C ILE A 106 8.15 2.78 -4.50
N LEU A 107 8.23 3.79 -3.65
CA LEU A 107 8.33 3.62 -2.20
C LEU A 107 7.17 4.34 -1.52
N GLY A 108 6.28 3.59 -0.90
CA GLY A 108 5.18 4.11 -0.12
C GLY A 108 5.43 3.97 1.38
N VAL A 109 4.88 4.89 2.17
CA VAL A 109 5.01 4.88 3.63
C VAL A 109 3.68 5.06 4.34
N SER A 110 3.47 4.33 5.46
CA SER A 110 2.34 4.56 6.35
C SER A 110 2.67 5.67 7.34
N CYS A 111 1.84 6.71 7.37
CA CYS A 111 1.94 7.80 8.36
C CYS A 111 0.85 7.73 9.43
N TYR A 112 -0.11 6.81 9.31
CA TYR A 112 -1.22 6.68 10.29
C TYR A 112 -2.00 7.98 10.41
N GLY A 113 -2.30 8.47 11.63
CA GLY A 113 -2.83 9.81 11.88
C GLY A 113 -1.76 10.81 12.36
N ASP A 114 -0.48 10.55 12.10
CA ASP A 114 0.66 11.30 12.62
C ASP A 114 1.10 12.39 11.63
N LEU A 115 0.74 13.65 11.91
CA LEU A 115 1.09 14.80 11.05
C LEU A 115 2.59 15.14 11.05
N GLU A 116 3.32 14.84 12.14
CA GLU A 116 4.77 15.06 12.18
C GLU A 116 5.44 14.08 11.22
N ARG A 117 4.97 12.83 11.21
CA ARG A 117 5.43 11.81 10.28
C ARG A 117 5.09 12.16 8.83
N VAL A 118 3.89 12.70 8.57
CA VAL A 118 3.54 13.24 7.24
C VAL A 118 4.52 14.33 6.84
N ASN A 119 4.72 15.34 7.70
CA ASN A 119 5.63 16.46 7.44
C ASN A 119 7.09 16.00 7.21
N TYR A 120 7.54 14.97 7.92
CA TYR A 120 8.84 14.36 7.69
C TYR A 120 8.95 13.75 6.29
N TYR A 121 7.97 12.92 5.90
CA TYR A 121 8.05 12.17 4.64
C TYR A 121 7.74 12.99 3.39
N VAL A 122 6.94 14.06 3.46
CA VAL A 122 6.73 14.97 2.31
C VAL A 122 8.01 15.69 1.86
N ASN A 123 9.04 15.68 2.71
CA ASN A 123 10.38 16.21 2.42
C ASN A 123 11.40 15.14 2.03
N LYS A 124 10.97 13.88 1.86
CA LYS A 124 11.81 12.74 1.49
C LYS A 124 11.44 12.21 0.11
N SER A 125 12.29 11.34 -0.43
CA SER A 125 12.09 10.74 -1.76
C SER A 125 11.09 9.57 -1.72
N VAL A 126 9.91 9.77 -1.09
CA VAL A 126 8.84 8.77 -1.12
C VAL A 126 7.87 9.04 -2.27
N SER A 127 7.26 7.99 -2.81
CA SER A 127 6.36 8.09 -3.95
C SER A 127 4.91 8.37 -3.55
N TYR A 128 4.50 7.94 -2.36
CA TYR A 128 3.18 8.22 -1.78
C TYR A 128 3.17 7.99 -0.26
N ILE A 129 2.15 8.55 0.38
CA ILE A 129 1.88 8.39 1.81
C ILE A 129 0.52 7.72 1.98
N ALA A 130 0.41 6.75 2.90
CA ALA A 130 -0.85 6.20 3.37
C ALA A 130 -1.20 6.76 4.74
N ILE A 131 -2.44 7.26 4.89
CA ILE A 131 -2.95 7.84 6.13
C ILE A 131 -4.28 7.18 6.54
N GLY A 132 -4.49 7.01 7.79
CA GLY A 132 -5.72 6.44 8.34
C GLY A 132 -5.54 5.94 9.75
N THR A 133 -6.61 5.42 10.33
CA THR A 133 -7.88 4.98 9.68
C THR A 133 -8.93 6.07 9.83
N PRO A 134 -9.67 6.48 8.78
CA PRO A 134 -10.77 7.44 8.95
C PRO A 134 -11.95 6.83 9.73
N TYR A 135 -12.13 5.52 9.61
CA TYR A 135 -13.23 4.81 10.26
C TYR A 135 -12.71 3.59 11.02
N PHE A 136 -13.53 3.05 11.91
CA PHE A 136 -13.21 1.80 12.59
C PHE A 136 -12.95 0.66 11.59
N THR A 137 -11.98 -0.20 11.88
CA THR A 137 -11.66 -1.33 11.02
C THR A 137 -11.37 -2.59 11.83
N LYS A 138 -11.97 -3.71 11.43
CA LYS A 138 -11.76 -5.02 12.05
C LYS A 138 -10.33 -5.54 11.89
N THR A 139 -9.63 -5.13 10.84
CA THR A 139 -8.24 -5.54 10.57
C THR A 139 -7.26 -4.98 11.61
N LYS A 140 -7.58 -3.87 12.26
CA LYS A 140 -6.78 -3.25 13.33
C LYS A 140 -7.71 -2.68 14.40
N PRO A 141 -8.37 -3.55 15.20
CA PRO A 141 -9.43 -3.15 16.14
C PRO A 141 -8.93 -2.22 17.27
N ASP A 142 -7.65 -2.34 17.63
CA ASP A 142 -7.04 -1.54 18.72
C ASP A 142 -6.64 -0.12 18.27
N ARG A 143 -6.96 0.26 17.05
CA ARG A 143 -6.59 1.57 16.53
C ARG A 143 -7.79 2.51 16.53
N GLU A 144 -7.66 3.61 17.26
CA GLU A 144 -8.61 4.71 17.21
C GLU A 144 -8.66 5.36 15.82
N PRO A 145 -9.84 5.70 15.32
CA PRO A 145 -9.97 6.41 14.06
C PRO A 145 -9.25 7.76 14.06
N THR A 146 -8.60 8.06 12.97
CA THR A 146 -8.01 9.38 12.70
C THR A 146 -9.11 10.34 12.29
N SER A 147 -9.20 11.51 12.94
CA SER A 147 -10.24 12.49 12.59
C SER A 147 -10.10 12.98 11.14
N LEU A 148 -11.22 13.32 10.52
CA LEU A 148 -11.24 13.92 9.18
C LEU A 148 -10.43 15.22 9.13
N ASP A 149 -10.48 16.05 10.19
CA ASP A 149 -9.64 17.25 10.30
C ASP A 149 -8.15 16.93 10.18
N THR A 150 -7.69 15.90 10.88
CA THR A 150 -6.29 15.42 10.76
C THR A 150 -5.96 14.99 9.34
N MET A 151 -6.88 14.32 8.65
CA MET A 151 -6.68 13.89 7.27
C MET A 151 -6.62 15.08 6.30
N ILE A 152 -7.50 16.07 6.47
CA ILE A 152 -7.50 17.33 5.69
C ILE A 152 -6.17 18.08 5.90
N ARG A 153 -5.70 18.17 7.13
CA ARG A 153 -4.40 18.78 7.46
C ARG A 153 -3.24 18.03 6.80
N ALA A 154 -3.26 16.70 6.79
CA ALA A 154 -2.26 15.89 6.11
C ALA A 154 -2.26 16.17 4.59
N VAL A 155 -3.44 16.26 3.99
CA VAL A 155 -3.57 16.64 2.56
C VAL A 155 -3.01 18.04 2.30
N SER A 156 -3.19 18.99 3.20
CA SER A 156 -2.62 20.33 3.09
C SER A 156 -1.08 20.34 3.16
N LEU A 157 -0.48 19.39 3.87
CA LEU A 157 0.98 19.23 3.97
C LEU A 157 1.62 18.52 2.77
N ARG A 158 0.85 17.80 1.97
CA ARG A 158 1.33 16.78 0.99
C ARG A 158 2.27 17.27 -0.10
N LYS A 159 2.39 18.58 -0.34
CA LYS A 159 3.08 19.11 -1.54
C LYS A 159 2.54 18.40 -2.81
N ASN A 160 3.43 17.74 -3.56
CA ASN A 160 3.08 17.00 -4.79
C ASN A 160 3.04 15.46 -4.58
N ILE A 161 3.03 14.99 -3.32
CA ILE A 161 3.03 13.56 -3.02
C ILE A 161 1.58 13.07 -2.91
N PRO A 162 1.17 12.01 -3.64
CA PRO A 162 -0.14 11.39 -3.47
C PRO A 162 -0.36 10.89 -2.04
N ILE A 163 -1.57 11.10 -1.51
CA ILE A 163 -2.00 10.56 -0.23
C ILE A 163 -3.13 9.57 -0.47
N PHE A 164 -3.00 8.37 0.09
CA PHE A 164 -4.03 7.34 0.11
C PHE A 164 -4.63 7.23 1.51
N ALA A 165 -5.95 7.38 1.59
CA ALA A 165 -6.69 7.06 2.80
C ALA A 165 -6.87 5.54 2.90
N ILE A 166 -6.76 4.99 4.13
CA ILE A 166 -6.89 3.56 4.38
C ILE A 166 -7.55 3.27 5.73
N GLY A 167 -8.43 2.27 5.75
CA GLY A 167 -9.04 1.69 6.94
C GLY A 167 -10.51 2.05 7.12
N GLY A 168 -11.36 1.04 7.15
CA GLY A 168 -12.80 1.16 7.33
C GLY A 168 -13.54 1.91 6.22
N ILE A 169 -12.92 2.07 5.05
CA ILE A 169 -13.57 2.72 3.90
C ILE A 169 -14.46 1.71 3.20
N GLU A 170 -15.73 2.05 3.05
CA GLU A 170 -16.79 1.24 2.45
C GLU A 170 -17.54 2.06 1.40
N ILE A 171 -18.43 1.42 0.64
CA ILE A 171 -19.22 2.07 -0.41
C ILE A 171 -20.02 3.26 0.14
N ASP A 172 -20.56 3.11 1.34
CA ASP A 172 -21.44 4.11 1.96
C ASP A 172 -20.69 5.35 2.48
N ASN A 173 -19.39 5.24 2.76
CA ASN A 173 -18.61 6.33 3.35
C ASN A 173 -17.49 6.87 2.44
N VAL A 174 -17.14 6.20 1.34
CA VAL A 174 -16.04 6.61 0.46
C VAL A 174 -16.19 8.02 -0.10
N ASN A 175 -17.41 8.46 -0.36
CA ASN A 175 -17.68 9.81 -0.88
C ASN A 175 -17.27 10.94 0.09
N GLU A 176 -17.25 10.68 1.40
CA GLU A 176 -16.80 11.64 2.41
C GLU A 176 -15.28 11.83 2.36
N ILE A 177 -14.55 10.75 2.06
CA ILE A 177 -13.07 10.77 1.93
C ILE A 177 -12.61 11.39 0.61
N MET A 178 -13.42 11.32 -0.45
CA MET A 178 -13.06 11.81 -1.77
C MET A 178 -13.36 13.31 -1.98
N ARG A 179 -14.02 13.97 -1.04
CA ARG A 179 -14.33 15.40 -1.04
C ARG A 179 -13.16 16.25 -0.55
#